data_dd27fb912dfc23e3c13e3e5ca7570b93
#
_entry.id   dd27fb912dfc23e3c13e3e5ca7570b93
#
_cell.length_a   1.000
_cell.length_b   1.000
_cell.length_c   1.000
_cell.angle_alpha   90.00
_cell.angle_beta   90.00
_cell.angle_gamma   90.00
#
_symmetry.space_group_name_H-M   'P 1'
#
loop_
_entity.id
_entity.type
_entity.pdbx_description
1 polymer ?
#
loop_
_entity_poly.entity_id
_entity_poly.type
_entity_poly.pdbx_seq_one_letter_code
_entity_poly.pdbx_strand_id
1 'polypeptide(L)'
;MKQTYKLYFFIASFSIIFGGFAQKKQFTVKYIDTPIKIDAILDEGVWQTADVATNFWQQFPTDSLQSRAQAEIKMLFDDDNLYVGIKVNAKGNDFIVPSLRRDFRAGGSDNITLMFDTFNDATNAFLFGSNPYGVRRELLLANGGTDTRDFDGAWDVKWRGESKIHDNYYILEWEIPLYAFKYKEGETKWRFNCYHFDTQDNERNTWINIPQNQFIFSLAYMGDMLFEKPLGKSKSPISLIPYINTSGIQDFEEDSDDTDFKIGGDAKFTIGNSLNLDLTLNPDFSQVEVDRQITNLTIFSIALPERRQFFIENSDLFGSFGDFRESRAFFSRRIGIAKDIDDETIENSIIAGARLSGKLTNNLRVGLLNMQTEEDEKNEIAATNNTVIALQHKMFSRSNLSFLFINKQATKEYYFLNDNDDETDNNTYN
;
A
#
# COMPACT_ATOMS: atom_id res chain seq x y z
N MET A 1 -15.06 4.18 -65.27
CA MET A 1 -15.54 5.17 -64.30
C MET A 1 -16.52 4.64 -63.25
N LYS A 2 -17.20 3.52 -63.41
CA LYS A 2 -18.19 2.99 -62.43
C LYS A 2 -17.57 2.14 -61.28
N GLN A 3 -16.33 1.70 -61.40
CA GLN A 3 -15.68 0.89 -60.33
C GLN A 3 -14.98 1.72 -59.23
N THR A 4 -14.52 2.92 -59.53
CA THR A 4 -13.82 3.82 -58.60
C THR A 4 -14.76 4.36 -57.50
N TYR A 5 -16.03 4.63 -57.82
CA TYR A 5 -17.00 5.13 -56.83
C TYR A 5 -17.39 4.09 -55.77
N LYS A 6 -17.37 2.81 -56.11
CA LYS A 6 -17.65 1.74 -55.12
C LYS A 6 -16.53 1.60 -54.06
N LEU A 7 -15.29 1.86 -54.48
CA LEU A 7 -14.14 1.76 -53.55
C LEU A 7 -14.13 2.96 -52.58
N TYR A 8 -14.45 4.17 -53.03
CA TYR A 8 -14.54 5.35 -52.14
C TYR A 8 -15.72 5.25 -51.17
N PHE A 9 -16.83 4.67 -51.56
CA PHE A 9 -17.96 4.46 -50.65
C PHE A 9 -17.67 3.41 -49.58
N PHE A 10 -16.88 2.38 -49.90
CA PHE A 10 -16.48 1.36 -48.94
C PHE A 10 -15.43 1.91 -47.95
N ILE A 11 -14.50 2.75 -48.37
CA ILE A 11 -13.53 3.43 -47.52
C ILE A 11 -14.22 4.46 -46.61
N ALA A 12 -15.18 5.22 -47.13
CA ALA A 12 -15.96 6.19 -46.35
C ALA A 12 -16.86 5.52 -45.30
N SER A 13 -17.43 4.34 -45.62
CA SER A 13 -18.20 3.57 -44.65
C SER A 13 -17.36 2.93 -43.55
N PHE A 14 -16.08 2.60 -43.83
CA PHE A 14 -15.15 2.06 -42.82
C PHE A 14 -14.61 3.12 -41.87
N SER A 15 -14.57 4.39 -42.30
CA SER A 15 -14.11 5.53 -41.49
C SER A 15 -15.14 5.99 -40.44
N ILE A 16 -16.42 5.61 -40.57
CA ILE A 16 -17.49 6.02 -39.64
C ILE A 16 -17.62 5.09 -38.44
N ILE A 17 -16.99 3.91 -38.47
CA ILE A 17 -17.12 2.90 -37.38
C ILE A 17 -16.15 3.13 -36.23
N PHE A 18 -15.17 4.05 -36.33
CA PHE A 18 -14.16 4.28 -35.30
C PHE A 18 -14.40 5.48 -34.35
N GLY A 19 -15.65 5.97 -34.27
CA GLY A 19 -16.01 7.15 -33.46
C GLY A 19 -16.63 6.89 -32.08
N GLY A 20 -16.69 5.65 -31.61
CA GLY A 20 -17.23 5.34 -30.30
C GLY A 20 -16.14 5.24 -29.22
N PHE A 21 -15.42 6.32 -28.92
CA PHE A 21 -14.69 6.40 -27.66
C PHE A 21 -15.74 6.39 -26.54
N ALA A 22 -15.90 5.26 -25.85
CA ALA A 22 -16.66 5.25 -24.62
C ALA A 22 -16.06 6.32 -23.69
N GLN A 23 -16.84 7.37 -23.42
CA GLN A 23 -16.38 8.46 -22.55
C GLN A 23 -16.00 7.83 -21.19
N LYS A 24 -14.74 7.99 -20.80
CA LYS A 24 -14.25 7.50 -19.52
C LYS A 24 -15.06 8.15 -18.41
N LYS A 25 -15.60 7.36 -17.49
CA LYS A 25 -16.30 7.92 -16.33
C LYS A 25 -15.40 8.88 -15.57
N GLN A 26 -15.93 10.01 -15.19
CA GLN A 26 -15.26 11.04 -14.42
C GLN A 26 -16.24 11.74 -13.48
N PHE A 27 -15.75 12.33 -12.42
CA PHE A 27 -16.49 13.24 -11.54
C PHE A 27 -15.56 14.29 -10.97
N THR A 28 -16.13 15.43 -10.53
CA THR A 28 -15.38 16.55 -9.99
C THR A 28 -15.48 16.58 -8.47
N VAL A 29 -14.34 16.70 -7.81
CA VAL A 29 -14.21 16.94 -6.37
C VAL A 29 -14.18 18.46 -6.17
N LYS A 30 -15.22 19.00 -5.53
CA LYS A 30 -15.34 20.45 -5.34
C LYS A 30 -14.59 20.90 -4.09
N TYR A 31 -14.06 22.12 -4.17
CA TYR A 31 -13.40 22.77 -3.06
C TYR A 31 -14.43 23.36 -2.08
N ILE A 32 -14.16 23.27 -0.78
CA ILE A 32 -14.96 23.86 0.29
C ILE A 32 -14.08 24.67 1.23
N ASP A 33 -14.64 25.76 1.78
CA ASP A 33 -13.95 26.62 2.74
C ASP A 33 -14.32 26.28 4.21
N THR A 34 -15.33 25.45 4.40
CA THR A 34 -15.85 25.11 5.73
C THR A 34 -15.70 23.63 5.99
N PRO A 35 -15.05 23.23 7.09
CA PRO A 35 -14.91 21.82 7.46
C PRO A 35 -16.29 21.14 7.63
N ILE A 36 -16.35 19.86 7.26
CA ILE A 36 -17.52 18.99 7.44
C ILE A 36 -17.41 18.32 8.82
N LYS A 37 -18.54 18.21 9.50
CA LYS A 37 -18.63 17.44 10.74
C LYS A 37 -18.81 15.96 10.39
N ILE A 38 -17.87 15.13 10.77
CA ILE A 38 -17.91 13.69 10.51
C ILE A 38 -18.82 13.02 11.53
N ASP A 39 -20.08 12.73 11.15
CA ASP A 39 -21.10 12.08 11.99
C ASP A 39 -22.02 11.11 11.24
N ALA A 40 -21.65 10.77 10.01
CA ALA A 40 -22.40 9.92 9.08
C ALA A 40 -23.84 10.44 8.79
N ILE A 41 -23.98 11.77 8.72
CA ILE A 41 -25.21 12.46 8.31
C ILE A 41 -24.81 13.46 7.22
N LEU A 42 -25.13 13.17 5.96
CA LEU A 42 -24.76 14.03 4.83
C LEU A 42 -25.76 15.19 4.66
N ASP A 43 -25.99 15.97 5.73
CA ASP A 43 -26.99 17.04 5.77
C ASP A 43 -26.41 18.44 5.54
N GLU A 44 -25.08 18.61 5.59
CA GLU A 44 -24.48 19.88 5.21
C GLU A 44 -24.79 20.23 3.76
N GLY A 45 -25.21 21.46 3.51
CA GLY A 45 -25.61 21.94 2.19
C GLY A 45 -24.52 21.77 1.11
N VAL A 46 -23.26 21.69 1.51
CA VAL A 46 -22.14 21.47 0.58
C VAL A 46 -22.19 20.09 -0.10
N TRP A 47 -22.72 19.04 0.56
CA TRP A 47 -22.90 17.71 -0.03
C TRP A 47 -23.89 17.69 -1.20
N GLN A 48 -24.81 18.65 -1.26
CA GLN A 48 -25.76 18.78 -2.37
C GLN A 48 -25.08 19.33 -3.63
N THR A 49 -23.97 20.01 -3.49
CA THR A 49 -23.22 20.59 -4.61
C THR A 49 -22.23 19.58 -5.23
N ALA A 50 -21.90 18.51 -4.51
CA ALA A 50 -20.92 17.51 -4.94
C ALA A 50 -21.43 16.67 -6.11
N ASP A 51 -20.55 16.38 -7.05
CA ASP A 51 -20.80 15.37 -8.08
C ASP A 51 -20.94 13.99 -7.43
N VAL A 52 -21.71 13.12 -8.06
CA VAL A 52 -21.99 11.77 -7.53
C VAL A 52 -21.39 10.71 -8.44
N ALA A 53 -20.49 9.90 -7.90
CA ALA A 53 -20.03 8.68 -8.56
C ALA A 53 -21.04 7.56 -8.26
N THR A 54 -21.77 7.14 -9.28
CA THR A 54 -22.86 6.14 -9.20
C THR A 54 -22.86 5.22 -10.43
N ASN A 55 -23.88 4.40 -10.59
CA ASN A 55 -24.00 3.41 -11.67
C ASN A 55 -22.89 2.34 -11.59
N PHE A 56 -22.87 1.63 -10.47
CA PHE A 56 -21.94 0.53 -10.21
C PHE A 56 -22.27 -0.69 -11.05
N TRP A 57 -21.23 -1.39 -11.46
CA TRP A 57 -21.29 -2.63 -12.22
C TRP A 57 -20.94 -3.82 -11.34
N GLN A 58 -21.58 -4.94 -11.58
CA GLN A 58 -21.11 -6.21 -11.04
C GLN A 58 -19.77 -6.58 -11.70
N GLN A 59 -18.85 -7.08 -10.91
CA GLN A 59 -17.68 -7.83 -11.37
C GLN A 59 -17.90 -9.33 -11.14
N PHE A 60 -18.70 -9.67 -10.13
CA PHE A 60 -19.17 -11.02 -9.84
C PHE A 60 -20.64 -10.94 -9.38
N PRO A 61 -21.53 -11.85 -9.76
CA PRO A 61 -21.31 -13.09 -10.53
C PRO A 61 -21.14 -12.91 -12.05
N THR A 62 -21.35 -11.71 -12.58
CA THR A 62 -21.18 -11.39 -14.00
C THR A 62 -20.68 -9.96 -14.16
N ASP A 63 -19.91 -9.68 -15.21
CA ASP A 63 -19.41 -8.34 -15.54
C ASP A 63 -20.26 -7.58 -16.57
N SER A 64 -21.46 -8.09 -16.88
CA SER A 64 -22.34 -7.53 -17.89
C SER A 64 -23.58 -6.81 -17.32
N LEU A 65 -23.80 -6.86 -16.01
CA LEU A 65 -24.96 -6.27 -15.35
C LEU A 65 -24.54 -5.14 -14.39
N GLN A 66 -25.48 -4.26 -14.11
CA GLN A 66 -25.33 -3.28 -13.04
C GLN A 66 -25.55 -3.95 -11.67
N SER A 67 -24.87 -3.43 -10.66
CA SER A 67 -25.04 -3.83 -9.25
C SER A 67 -26.48 -3.68 -8.81
N ARG A 68 -26.99 -4.61 -8.02
CA ARG A 68 -28.28 -4.50 -7.33
C ARG A 68 -28.19 -3.57 -6.13
N ALA A 69 -27.10 -3.66 -5.38
CA ALA A 69 -26.80 -2.76 -4.28
C ALA A 69 -25.97 -1.57 -4.80
N GLN A 70 -26.65 -0.58 -5.38
CA GLN A 70 -25.99 0.64 -5.87
C GLN A 70 -25.40 1.44 -4.72
N ALA A 71 -24.26 2.07 -5.00
CA ALA A 71 -23.64 3.05 -4.12
C ALA A 71 -23.61 4.44 -4.77
N GLU A 72 -23.65 5.45 -3.94
CA GLU A 72 -23.44 6.86 -4.29
C GLU A 72 -22.24 7.38 -3.50
N ILE A 73 -21.21 7.84 -4.21
CA ILE A 73 -20.01 8.40 -3.60
C ILE A 73 -19.92 9.86 -3.98
N LYS A 74 -19.80 10.72 -2.99
CA LYS A 74 -19.57 12.17 -3.09
C LYS A 74 -18.23 12.50 -2.49
N MET A 75 -17.49 13.44 -3.10
CA MET A 75 -16.22 13.89 -2.56
C MET A 75 -16.10 15.40 -2.64
N LEU A 76 -15.53 15.96 -1.57
CA LEU A 76 -15.23 17.37 -1.41
C LEU A 76 -13.83 17.49 -0.83
N PHE A 77 -13.17 18.63 -0.97
CA PHE A 77 -11.84 18.83 -0.39
C PHE A 77 -11.65 20.27 0.07
N ASP A 78 -10.77 20.43 1.04
CA ASP A 78 -10.20 21.70 1.45
C ASP A 78 -8.67 21.68 1.30
N ASP A 79 -7.96 22.60 1.92
CA ASP A 79 -6.50 22.68 1.83
C ASP A 79 -5.78 21.53 2.57
N ASP A 80 -6.45 20.85 3.48
CA ASP A 80 -5.87 19.86 4.37
C ASP A 80 -6.46 18.45 4.24
N ASN A 81 -7.73 18.34 3.80
CA ASN A 81 -8.48 17.09 3.86
C ASN A 81 -9.26 16.79 2.57
N LEU A 82 -9.42 15.52 2.30
CA LEU A 82 -10.42 14.95 1.38
C LEU A 82 -11.59 14.43 2.22
N TYR A 83 -12.78 14.95 1.97
CA TYR A 83 -14.03 14.50 2.59
C TYR A 83 -14.76 13.56 1.66
N VAL A 84 -15.25 12.45 2.18
CA VAL A 84 -15.93 11.41 1.41
C VAL A 84 -17.25 11.06 2.08
N GLY A 85 -18.34 11.28 1.38
CA GLY A 85 -19.68 10.84 1.77
C GLY A 85 -20.12 9.66 0.89
N ILE A 86 -20.47 8.54 1.50
CA ILE A 86 -20.90 7.34 0.79
C ILE A 86 -22.24 6.88 1.30
N LYS A 87 -23.19 6.65 0.39
CA LYS A 87 -24.43 5.94 0.68
C LYS A 87 -24.44 4.64 -0.09
N VAL A 88 -24.61 3.53 0.59
CA VAL A 88 -24.68 2.20 -0.01
C VAL A 88 -26.06 1.61 0.27
N ASN A 89 -26.80 1.24 -0.78
CA ASN A 89 -28.07 0.58 -0.65
C ASN A 89 -27.88 -0.88 -0.18
N ALA A 90 -28.78 -1.38 0.65
CA ALA A 90 -28.73 -2.71 1.24
C ALA A 90 -30.14 -3.33 1.33
N LYS A 91 -30.20 -4.64 1.56
CA LYS A 91 -31.43 -5.37 1.83
C LYS A 91 -31.58 -5.64 3.32
N GLY A 92 -31.97 -4.62 4.09
CA GLY A 92 -32.02 -4.71 5.55
C GLY A 92 -30.62 -4.62 6.18
N ASN A 93 -30.50 -5.09 7.44
CA ASN A 93 -29.32 -4.86 8.29
C ASN A 93 -28.50 -6.12 8.57
N ASP A 94 -28.79 -7.22 7.88
CA ASP A 94 -28.10 -8.52 8.07
C ASP A 94 -26.75 -8.52 7.32
N PHE A 95 -25.80 -7.72 7.79
CA PHE A 95 -24.47 -7.63 7.22
C PHE A 95 -23.55 -8.73 7.77
N ILE A 96 -22.74 -9.32 6.89
CA ILE A 96 -21.69 -10.25 7.29
C ILE A 96 -20.40 -9.46 7.51
N VAL A 97 -19.99 -9.32 8.77
CA VAL A 97 -18.76 -8.67 9.18
C VAL A 97 -18.03 -9.57 10.19
N PRO A 98 -17.16 -10.47 9.71
CA PRO A 98 -16.50 -11.48 10.55
C PRO A 98 -15.54 -10.90 11.57
N SER A 99 -15.09 -9.65 11.40
CA SER A 99 -14.13 -9.00 12.27
C SER A 99 -14.44 -7.52 12.46
N LEU A 100 -14.40 -7.07 13.71
CA LEU A 100 -14.44 -5.66 14.10
C LEU A 100 -13.05 -5.07 14.39
N ARG A 101 -11.99 -5.77 13.98
CA ARG A 101 -10.62 -5.24 14.04
C ARG A 101 -10.36 -4.35 12.83
N ARG A 102 -9.63 -3.24 13.05
CA ARG A 102 -9.09 -2.41 11.96
C ARG A 102 -8.29 -3.29 10.98
N ASP A 103 -8.22 -2.88 9.74
CA ASP A 103 -7.52 -3.57 8.65
C ASP A 103 -8.03 -5.00 8.40
N PHE A 104 -9.34 -5.16 8.57
CA PHE A 104 -10.02 -6.42 8.30
C PHE A 104 -9.85 -6.87 6.83
N ARG A 105 -9.94 -8.16 6.60
CA ARG A 105 -9.92 -8.73 5.26
C ARG A 105 -11.25 -8.43 4.53
N ALA A 106 -11.19 -7.74 3.38
CA ALA A 106 -12.38 -7.38 2.61
C ALA A 106 -13.16 -8.57 2.07
N GLY A 107 -12.48 -9.61 1.61
CA GLY A 107 -13.14 -10.80 1.08
C GLY A 107 -13.94 -11.55 2.13
N GLY A 108 -15.26 -11.76 1.88
CA GLY A 108 -16.17 -12.41 2.80
C GLY A 108 -16.75 -11.49 3.89
N SER A 109 -16.62 -10.19 3.74
CA SER A 109 -17.20 -9.16 4.60
C SER A 109 -17.93 -8.13 3.75
N ASP A 110 -19.08 -7.64 4.20
CA ASP A 110 -19.68 -6.44 3.63
C ASP A 110 -18.75 -5.26 3.85
N ASN A 111 -18.36 -4.60 2.75
CA ASN A 111 -17.51 -3.42 2.83
C ASN A 111 -17.43 -2.68 1.50
N ILE A 112 -17.07 -1.40 1.56
CA ILE A 112 -16.69 -0.61 0.40
C ILE A 112 -15.26 -0.09 0.59
N THR A 113 -14.45 -0.18 -0.47
CA THR A 113 -13.06 0.29 -0.45
C THR A 113 -12.80 1.14 -1.69
N LEU A 114 -12.28 2.34 -1.46
CA LEU A 114 -11.92 3.32 -2.47
C LEU A 114 -10.44 3.18 -2.82
N MET A 115 -10.11 3.36 -4.09
CA MET A 115 -8.76 3.26 -4.64
C MET A 115 -8.38 4.57 -5.33
N PHE A 116 -7.26 5.16 -4.93
CA PHE A 116 -6.75 6.43 -5.42
C PHE A 116 -5.36 6.26 -6.04
N ASP A 117 -5.27 6.33 -7.36
CA ASP A 117 -3.99 6.46 -8.07
C ASP A 117 -3.68 7.95 -8.27
N THR A 118 -2.91 8.49 -7.36
CA THR A 118 -2.60 9.92 -7.25
C THR A 118 -1.57 10.39 -8.29
N PHE A 119 -0.85 9.46 -8.92
CA PHE A 119 0.15 9.76 -9.93
C PHE A 119 -0.32 9.48 -11.37
N ASN A 120 -1.55 8.99 -11.54
CA ASN A 120 -2.15 8.69 -12.83
C ASN A 120 -1.37 7.67 -13.69
N ASP A 121 -0.67 6.74 -13.06
CA ASP A 121 0.26 5.86 -13.75
C ASP A 121 -0.11 4.37 -13.71
N ALA A 122 -1.19 4.01 -13.01
CA ALA A 122 -1.64 2.64 -12.82
C ALA A 122 -0.60 1.71 -12.20
N THR A 123 0.32 2.26 -11.41
CA THR A 123 1.39 1.48 -10.78
C THR A 123 1.04 1.18 -9.33
N ASN A 124 0.69 2.22 -8.56
CA ASN A 124 0.38 2.11 -7.14
C ASN A 124 -0.89 2.91 -6.82
N ALA A 125 -1.60 2.50 -5.78
CA ALA A 125 -2.77 3.22 -5.27
C ALA A 125 -2.83 3.20 -3.75
N PHE A 126 -3.44 4.23 -3.18
CA PHE A 126 -3.85 4.30 -1.78
C PHE A 126 -5.27 3.78 -1.66
N LEU A 127 -5.52 2.91 -0.70
CA LEU A 127 -6.83 2.32 -0.46
C LEU A 127 -7.34 2.72 0.92
N PHE A 128 -8.60 3.15 0.95
CA PHE A 128 -9.34 3.42 2.18
C PHE A 128 -10.68 2.72 2.12
N GLY A 129 -11.06 2.04 3.17
CA GLY A 129 -12.31 1.30 3.19
C GLY A 129 -12.95 1.22 4.57
N SER A 130 -14.23 0.89 4.58
CA SER A 130 -14.96 0.63 5.81
C SER A 130 -16.05 -0.41 5.57
N ASN A 131 -16.41 -1.10 6.65
CA ASN A 131 -17.60 -1.93 6.70
C ASN A 131 -18.81 -1.13 7.22
N PRO A 132 -20.05 -1.68 7.17
CA PRO A 132 -21.24 -0.99 7.65
C PRO A 132 -21.21 -0.56 9.13
N TYR A 133 -20.38 -1.19 9.96
CA TYR A 133 -20.21 -0.84 11.37
C TYR A 133 -19.12 0.21 11.62
N GLY A 134 -18.58 0.84 10.57
CA GLY A 134 -17.58 1.90 10.69
C GLY A 134 -16.17 1.41 10.98
N VAL A 135 -15.90 0.11 10.92
CA VAL A 135 -14.54 -0.40 11.07
C VAL A 135 -13.75 -0.06 9.82
N ARG A 136 -12.65 0.65 10.01
CA ARG A 136 -11.80 1.19 8.95
C ARG A 136 -10.71 0.22 8.53
N ARG A 137 -10.28 0.38 7.31
CA ARG A 137 -9.09 -0.27 6.76
C ARG A 137 -8.37 0.66 5.81
N GLU A 138 -7.05 0.59 5.81
CA GLU A 138 -6.21 1.23 4.81
C GLU A 138 -5.11 0.30 4.33
N LEU A 139 -4.67 0.47 3.08
CA LEU A 139 -3.65 -0.36 2.46
C LEU A 139 -2.95 0.43 1.36
N LEU A 140 -1.74 0.01 1.04
CA LEU A 140 -1.13 0.33 -0.25
C LEU A 140 -1.34 -0.82 -1.23
N LEU A 141 -1.55 -0.46 -2.49
CA LEU A 141 -1.61 -1.41 -3.60
C LEU A 141 -0.50 -1.09 -4.57
N ALA A 142 0.34 -2.07 -4.86
CA ALA A 142 1.49 -1.96 -5.76
C ALA A 142 1.26 -2.69 -7.09
N ASN A 143 2.25 -2.62 -7.99
CA ASN A 143 2.36 -3.43 -9.21
C ASN A 143 1.11 -3.43 -10.11
N GLY A 144 0.31 -2.36 -10.05
CA GLY A 144 -0.92 -2.24 -10.84
C GLY A 144 -2.10 -3.07 -10.33
N GLY A 145 -1.99 -3.71 -9.17
CA GLY A 145 -3.02 -4.58 -8.61
C GLY A 145 -3.26 -5.82 -9.48
N THR A 146 -2.21 -6.52 -9.80
CA THR A 146 -2.25 -7.71 -10.67
C THR A 146 -2.21 -9.03 -9.91
N ASP A 147 -1.95 -8.97 -8.59
CA ASP A 147 -1.91 -10.13 -7.69
C ASP A 147 -2.43 -9.72 -6.29
N THR A 148 -2.95 -10.68 -5.53
CA THR A 148 -3.37 -10.46 -4.13
C THR A 148 -2.21 -10.16 -3.19
N ARG A 149 -0.99 -10.44 -3.59
CA ARG A 149 0.25 -10.13 -2.85
C ARG A 149 0.70 -8.67 -3.02
N ASP A 150 0.08 -7.94 -3.96
CA ASP A 150 0.37 -6.53 -4.20
C ASP A 150 -0.18 -5.61 -3.10
N PHE A 151 -0.96 -6.15 -2.15
CA PHE A 151 -1.45 -5.40 -1.00
C PHE A 151 -0.41 -5.33 0.12
N ASP A 152 -0.12 -4.14 0.58
CA ASP A 152 0.60 -3.89 1.82
C ASP A 152 -0.37 -3.32 2.87
N GLY A 153 -0.77 -4.17 3.80
CA GLY A 153 -1.69 -3.82 4.90
C GLY A 153 -0.97 -3.40 6.18
N ALA A 154 0.36 -3.28 6.14
CA ALA A 154 1.12 -2.75 7.26
C ALA A 154 1.25 -1.21 7.21
N TRP A 155 0.86 -0.60 6.07
CA TRP A 155 0.75 0.84 5.98
C TRP A 155 -0.40 1.35 6.85
N ASP A 156 -0.11 2.25 7.76
CA ASP A 156 -1.07 2.85 8.70
C ASP A 156 -1.02 4.38 8.60
N VAL A 157 -2.17 5.01 8.60
CA VAL A 157 -2.32 6.46 8.58
C VAL A 157 -3.50 6.89 9.43
N LYS A 158 -3.36 8.04 10.08
CA LYS A 158 -4.44 8.57 10.90
C LYS A 158 -5.48 9.28 10.03
N TRP A 159 -6.69 8.75 10.00
CA TRP A 159 -7.86 9.35 9.36
C TRP A 159 -9.12 9.09 10.18
N ARG A 160 -10.20 9.81 9.91
CA ARG A 160 -11.47 9.68 10.63
C ARG A 160 -12.57 9.16 9.72
N GLY A 161 -13.50 8.41 10.27
CA GLY A 161 -14.68 7.94 9.57
C GLY A 161 -15.72 7.46 10.54
N GLU A 162 -16.96 7.80 10.24
CA GLU A 162 -18.15 7.40 10.96
C GLU A 162 -19.10 6.63 10.05
N SER A 163 -19.98 5.84 10.66
CA SER A 163 -20.97 5.03 9.95
C SER A 163 -22.32 5.10 10.63
N LYS A 164 -23.38 5.08 9.82
CA LYS A 164 -24.76 5.00 10.31
C LYS A 164 -25.57 4.05 9.46
N ILE A 165 -26.15 3.04 10.09
CA ILE A 165 -26.98 2.04 9.44
C ILE A 165 -28.45 2.49 9.50
N HIS A 166 -29.15 2.33 8.37
CA HIS A 166 -30.58 2.56 8.19
C HIS A 166 -31.24 1.30 7.64
N ASP A 167 -32.56 1.24 7.58
CA ASP A 167 -33.32 0.00 7.23
C ASP A 167 -32.92 -0.63 5.88
N ASN A 168 -32.59 0.19 4.88
CA ASN A 168 -32.30 -0.28 3.52
C ASN A 168 -31.02 0.33 2.92
N TYR A 169 -30.18 0.96 3.71
CA TYR A 169 -28.91 1.54 3.33
C TYR A 169 -28.05 1.84 4.53
N TYR A 170 -26.78 2.06 4.31
CA TYR A 170 -25.88 2.65 5.30
C TYR A 170 -25.15 3.85 4.72
N ILE A 171 -24.74 4.78 5.59
CA ILE A 171 -23.95 5.95 5.25
C ILE A 171 -22.59 5.81 5.91
N LEU A 172 -21.56 6.16 5.16
CA LEU A 172 -20.21 6.35 5.66
C LEU A 172 -19.80 7.78 5.35
N GLU A 173 -19.13 8.41 6.30
CA GLU A 173 -18.59 9.74 6.14
C GLU A 173 -17.17 9.79 6.66
N TRP A 174 -16.23 10.22 5.80
CA TRP A 174 -14.81 10.13 6.07
C TRP A 174 -14.12 11.49 5.89
N GLU A 175 -13.10 11.73 6.71
CA GLU A 175 -12.13 12.80 6.59
C GLU A 175 -10.74 12.17 6.46
N ILE A 176 -10.16 12.27 5.29
CA ILE A 176 -8.85 11.70 4.97
C ILE A 176 -7.88 12.87 4.76
N PRO A 177 -6.88 13.04 5.62
CA PRO A 177 -5.91 14.11 5.45
C PRO A 177 -5.15 13.99 4.13
N LEU A 178 -4.96 15.09 3.41
CA LEU A 178 -4.23 15.09 2.13
C LEU A 178 -2.76 14.65 2.31
N TYR A 179 -2.18 14.81 3.49
CA TYR A 179 -0.83 14.30 3.77
C TYR A 179 -0.73 12.77 3.78
N ALA A 180 -1.87 12.06 3.92
CA ALA A 180 -1.91 10.60 3.80
C ALA A 180 -1.58 10.12 2.37
N PHE A 181 -1.83 10.97 1.40
CA PHE A 181 -1.55 10.70 0.00
C PHE A 181 -0.19 11.28 -0.41
N LYS A 182 0.51 10.59 -1.30
CA LYS A 182 1.64 11.14 -2.02
C LYS A 182 1.16 11.56 -3.41
N TYR A 183 1.33 12.82 -3.74
CA TYR A 183 0.89 13.39 -5.01
C TYR A 183 1.78 14.55 -5.43
N LYS A 184 1.67 14.99 -6.65
CA LYS A 184 2.42 16.14 -7.17
C LYS A 184 1.70 17.44 -6.82
N GLU A 185 2.43 18.45 -6.32
CA GLU A 185 1.91 19.80 -6.15
C GLU A 185 1.37 20.36 -7.47
N GLY A 186 0.24 21.02 -7.41
CA GLY A 186 -0.46 21.56 -8.59
C GLY A 186 -1.25 20.52 -9.39
N GLU A 187 -1.34 19.28 -8.92
CA GLU A 187 -2.14 18.24 -9.58
C GLU A 187 -3.63 18.58 -9.52
N THR A 188 -4.31 18.36 -10.62
CA THR A 188 -5.76 18.60 -10.76
C THR A 188 -6.54 17.34 -11.05
N LYS A 189 -5.87 16.21 -11.17
CA LYS A 189 -6.48 14.94 -11.52
C LYS A 189 -5.80 13.77 -10.84
N TRP A 190 -6.63 12.90 -10.24
CA TRP A 190 -6.25 11.55 -9.87
C TRP A 190 -7.04 10.54 -10.67
N ARG A 191 -6.63 9.27 -10.62
CA ARG A 191 -7.47 8.17 -11.08
C ARG A 191 -8.16 7.54 -9.89
N PHE A 192 -9.39 7.10 -10.09
CA PHE A 192 -10.25 6.59 -9.05
C PHE A 192 -11.04 5.37 -9.52
N ASN A 193 -11.16 4.40 -8.66
CA ASN A 193 -12.18 3.36 -8.70
C ASN A 193 -12.51 2.95 -7.27
N CYS A 194 -13.51 2.13 -7.10
CA CYS A 194 -13.82 1.51 -5.82
C CYS A 194 -14.39 0.12 -6.05
N TYR A 195 -14.30 -0.71 -5.04
CA TYR A 195 -15.02 -1.97 -5.01
C TYR A 195 -15.90 -2.06 -3.77
N HIS A 196 -17.05 -2.68 -3.95
CA HIS A 196 -18.02 -2.97 -2.92
C HIS A 196 -18.30 -4.47 -2.89
N PHE A 197 -18.09 -5.10 -1.74
CA PHE A 197 -18.48 -6.48 -1.48
C PHE A 197 -19.84 -6.44 -0.80
N ASP A 198 -20.84 -7.01 -1.47
CA ASP A 198 -22.19 -7.19 -0.99
C ASP A 198 -22.44 -8.67 -0.75
N THR A 199 -22.46 -9.07 0.52
CA THR A 199 -22.66 -10.45 0.90
C THR A 199 -24.15 -10.84 0.86
N GLN A 200 -25.07 -9.88 0.98
CA GLN A 200 -26.53 -10.13 0.94
C GLN A 200 -26.99 -10.62 -0.43
N ASP A 201 -26.44 -10.08 -1.51
CA ASP A 201 -26.70 -10.50 -2.89
C ASP A 201 -25.58 -11.38 -3.48
N ASN A 202 -24.52 -11.65 -2.69
CA ASN A 202 -23.30 -12.34 -3.13
C ASN A 202 -22.69 -11.68 -4.37
N GLU A 203 -22.60 -10.35 -4.35
CA GLU A 203 -22.06 -9.55 -5.44
C GLU A 203 -20.70 -8.94 -5.07
N ARG A 204 -19.87 -8.75 -6.09
CA ARG A 204 -18.71 -7.87 -6.05
C ARG A 204 -18.94 -6.79 -7.10
N ASN A 205 -18.92 -5.55 -6.65
CA ASN A 205 -19.31 -4.43 -7.47
C ASN A 205 -18.18 -3.42 -7.59
N THR A 206 -18.10 -2.72 -8.73
CA THR A 206 -17.11 -1.67 -8.99
C THR A 206 -17.75 -0.47 -9.67
N TRP A 207 -17.19 0.71 -9.47
CA TRP A 207 -17.69 1.90 -10.15
C TRP A 207 -17.35 1.88 -11.66
N ILE A 208 -16.11 1.55 -12.01
CA ILE A 208 -15.71 1.27 -13.38
C ILE A 208 -15.84 -0.22 -13.64
N ASN A 209 -16.50 -0.60 -14.72
CA ASN A 209 -16.65 -2.00 -15.08
C ASN A 209 -15.27 -2.67 -15.26
N ILE A 210 -15.04 -3.75 -14.53
CA ILE A 210 -13.83 -4.58 -14.59
C ILE A 210 -14.23 -5.97 -15.08
N PRO A 211 -13.62 -6.49 -16.15
CA PRO A 211 -13.89 -7.85 -16.63
C PRO A 211 -13.66 -8.88 -15.52
N GLN A 212 -14.52 -9.91 -15.46
CA GLN A 212 -14.51 -10.91 -14.40
C GLN A 212 -13.19 -11.71 -14.32
N ASN A 213 -12.47 -11.81 -15.42
CA ASN A 213 -11.15 -12.45 -15.48
C ASN A 213 -9.98 -11.56 -14.98
N GLN A 214 -10.29 -10.36 -14.51
CA GLN A 214 -9.33 -9.43 -13.90
C GLN A 214 -9.57 -9.32 -12.40
N PHE A 215 -8.55 -8.97 -11.66
CA PHE A 215 -8.73 -8.67 -10.23
C PHE A 215 -9.58 -7.41 -10.05
N ILE A 216 -10.50 -7.46 -9.09
CA ILE A 216 -11.43 -6.35 -8.77
C ILE A 216 -10.71 -5.05 -8.38
N PHE A 217 -9.45 -5.15 -8.02
CA PHE A 217 -8.57 -4.04 -7.64
C PHE A 217 -7.55 -3.66 -8.73
N SER A 218 -7.73 -4.13 -9.97
CA SER A 218 -6.82 -3.81 -11.07
C SER A 218 -6.81 -2.33 -11.41
N LEU A 219 -5.65 -1.68 -11.28
CA LEU A 219 -5.45 -0.26 -11.56
C LEU A 219 -5.52 0.09 -13.06
N ALA A 220 -5.59 -0.91 -13.94
CA ALA A 220 -5.82 -0.69 -15.37
C ALA A 220 -7.22 -0.11 -15.63
N TYR A 221 -8.19 -0.39 -14.75
CA TYR A 221 -9.59 -0.01 -14.88
C TYR A 221 -9.97 1.06 -13.85
N MET A 222 -9.66 2.31 -14.14
CA MET A 222 -9.96 3.44 -13.26
C MET A 222 -10.56 4.60 -14.07
N GLY A 223 -11.51 5.31 -13.46
CA GLY A 223 -12.07 6.57 -13.95
C GLY A 223 -11.18 7.76 -13.60
N ASP A 224 -11.61 8.96 -13.96
CA ASP A 224 -10.92 10.20 -13.63
C ASP A 224 -11.66 10.92 -12.49
N MET A 225 -10.90 11.36 -11.50
CA MET A 225 -11.31 12.20 -10.39
C MET A 225 -10.64 13.55 -10.56
N LEU A 226 -11.43 14.58 -10.84
CA LEU A 226 -10.94 15.91 -11.19
C LEU A 226 -11.10 16.84 -9.99
N PHE A 227 -10.06 17.55 -9.61
CA PHE A 227 -10.13 18.56 -8.55
C PHE A 227 -10.50 19.91 -9.16
N GLU A 228 -11.47 20.60 -8.54
CA GLU A 228 -11.91 21.93 -8.98
C GLU A 228 -10.79 22.97 -8.92
N LYS A 229 -9.89 22.83 -7.95
CA LYS A 229 -8.67 23.64 -7.82
C LYS A 229 -7.44 22.75 -7.78
N PRO A 230 -6.27 23.23 -8.26
CA PRO A 230 -5.02 22.49 -8.10
C PRO A 230 -4.73 22.19 -6.62
N LEU A 231 -4.29 20.99 -6.33
CA LEU A 231 -3.87 20.59 -4.99
C LEU A 231 -2.62 21.35 -4.57
N GLY A 232 -2.64 21.90 -3.37
CA GLY A 232 -1.50 22.57 -2.76
C GLY A 232 -0.37 21.62 -2.39
N LYS A 233 0.68 22.16 -1.81
CA LYS A 233 1.77 21.36 -1.23
C LYS A 233 1.23 20.55 -0.05
N SER A 234 1.50 19.24 -0.05
CA SER A 234 1.17 18.39 1.10
C SER A 234 1.89 18.88 2.36
N LYS A 235 1.12 19.12 3.41
CA LYS A 235 1.63 19.49 4.74
C LYS A 235 2.05 18.24 5.51
N SER A 236 2.90 17.40 4.91
CA SER A 236 3.36 16.18 5.59
C SER A 236 4.12 16.54 6.86
N PRO A 237 3.67 16.09 8.03
CA PRO A 237 4.35 16.38 9.27
C PRO A 237 5.70 15.68 9.32
N ILE A 238 6.68 16.31 9.99
CA ILE A 238 7.87 15.62 10.46
C ILE A 238 7.41 14.70 11.58
N SER A 239 7.66 13.40 11.45
CA SER A 239 7.40 12.44 12.52
C SER A 239 8.69 12.15 13.27
N LEU A 240 8.66 12.33 14.59
CA LEU A 240 9.73 11.93 15.49
C LEU A 240 9.12 10.94 16.49
N ILE A 241 9.67 9.75 16.57
CA ILE A 241 9.15 8.65 17.39
C ILE A 241 10.27 8.16 18.31
N PRO A 242 10.51 8.85 19.44
CA PRO A 242 11.43 8.33 20.47
C PRO A 242 10.77 7.16 21.20
N TYR A 243 11.54 6.16 21.59
CA TYR A 243 11.07 5.04 22.37
C TYR A 243 12.10 4.58 23.39
N ILE A 244 11.59 3.96 24.43
CA ILE A 244 12.35 3.25 25.46
C ILE A 244 11.72 1.87 25.56
N ASN A 245 12.53 0.84 25.47
CA ASN A 245 12.11 -0.54 25.69
C ASN A 245 12.88 -1.14 26.85
N THR A 246 12.18 -1.94 27.64
CA THR A 246 12.78 -2.83 28.64
C THR A 246 12.14 -4.19 28.51
N SER A 247 12.96 -5.22 28.39
CA SER A 247 12.52 -6.62 28.33
C SER A 247 13.18 -7.42 29.41
N GLY A 248 12.47 -8.40 29.94
CA GLY A 248 13.00 -9.41 30.85
C GLY A 248 12.67 -10.80 30.31
N ILE A 249 13.66 -11.64 30.16
CA ILE A 249 13.52 -13.01 29.68
C ILE A 249 13.99 -13.90 30.82
N GLN A 250 13.15 -14.89 31.21
CA GLN A 250 13.52 -15.93 32.15
C GLN A 250 13.55 -17.25 31.40
N ASP A 251 14.71 -17.89 31.38
CA ASP A 251 14.86 -19.22 30.84
C ASP A 251 14.79 -20.23 32.00
N PHE A 252 13.75 -21.07 32.01
CA PHE A 252 13.50 -22.07 33.05
C PHE A 252 14.31 -23.35 32.84
N GLU A 253 14.89 -23.57 31.66
CA GLU A 253 15.72 -24.74 31.37
C GLU A 253 17.17 -24.49 31.84
N GLU A 254 17.66 -23.26 31.62
CA GLU A 254 19.02 -22.86 32.01
C GLU A 254 19.08 -22.11 33.34
N ASP A 255 17.94 -21.88 34.00
CA ASP A 255 17.79 -21.13 35.27
C ASP A 255 18.51 -19.75 35.18
N SER A 256 18.32 -19.08 34.03
CA SER A 256 18.94 -17.78 33.73
C SER A 256 17.90 -16.67 33.55
N ASP A 257 18.21 -15.50 34.09
CA ASP A 257 17.41 -14.26 33.90
C ASP A 257 18.22 -13.28 33.08
N ASP A 258 17.65 -12.75 32.00
CA ASP A 258 18.22 -11.66 31.20
C ASP A 258 17.32 -10.44 31.22
N THR A 259 17.89 -9.26 31.35
CA THR A 259 17.17 -7.99 31.34
C THR A 259 17.85 -7.04 30.37
N ASP A 260 17.12 -6.62 29.33
CA ASP A 260 17.62 -5.67 28.34
C ASP A 260 16.93 -4.32 28.47
N PHE A 261 17.67 -3.25 28.18
CA PHE A 261 17.20 -1.87 28.18
C PHE A 261 17.70 -1.15 26.93
N LYS A 262 16.77 -0.76 26.05
CA LYS A 262 17.08 -0.07 24.80
C LYS A 262 16.43 1.32 24.74
N ILE A 263 17.19 2.30 24.30
CA ILE A 263 16.70 3.64 23.94
C ILE A 263 16.99 3.85 22.46
N GLY A 264 15.99 4.30 21.73
CA GLY A 264 16.13 4.56 20.31
C GLY A 264 15.13 5.58 19.81
N GLY A 265 15.07 5.75 18.51
CA GLY A 265 14.10 6.64 17.90
C GLY A 265 14.12 6.62 16.38
N ASP A 266 12.95 6.88 15.81
CA ASP A 266 12.76 7.02 14.39
C ASP A 266 12.41 8.45 14.03
N ALA A 267 12.86 8.90 12.86
CA ALA A 267 12.49 10.18 12.28
C ALA A 267 12.08 9.99 10.82
N LYS A 268 10.96 10.59 10.46
CA LYS A 268 10.45 10.52 9.09
C LYS A 268 10.25 11.93 8.56
N PHE A 269 10.83 12.17 7.38
CA PHE A 269 10.75 13.43 6.66
C PHE A 269 10.20 13.21 5.26
N THR A 270 9.25 14.03 4.84
CA THR A 270 8.83 14.05 3.44
C THR A 270 9.61 15.12 2.69
N ILE A 271 10.33 14.74 1.65
CA ILE A 271 11.08 15.63 0.77
C ILE A 271 10.24 15.92 -0.47
N GLY A 272 9.81 17.18 -0.61
CA GLY A 272 8.79 17.52 -1.59
C GLY A 272 7.47 16.84 -1.26
N ASN A 273 6.77 16.31 -2.27
CA ASN A 273 5.47 15.62 -2.08
C ASN A 273 5.53 14.12 -2.39
N SER A 274 6.71 13.58 -2.71
CA SER A 274 6.79 12.24 -3.28
C SER A 274 7.98 11.39 -2.84
N LEU A 275 8.92 11.96 -2.09
CA LEU A 275 10.04 11.23 -1.50
C LEU A 275 9.92 11.22 0.03
N ASN A 276 10.26 10.10 0.64
CA ASN A 276 10.38 9.94 2.08
C ASN A 276 11.81 9.63 2.45
N LEU A 277 12.30 10.32 3.47
CA LEU A 277 13.54 10.03 4.17
C LEU A 277 13.17 9.50 5.55
N ASP A 278 13.43 8.25 5.79
CA ASP A 278 13.28 7.59 7.08
C ASP A 278 14.67 7.40 7.69
N LEU A 279 14.84 7.81 8.93
CA LEU A 279 16.04 7.63 9.73
C LEU A 279 15.70 6.84 10.98
N THR A 280 16.59 5.95 11.39
CA THR A 280 16.44 5.18 12.63
C THR A 280 17.75 5.11 13.39
N LEU A 281 17.67 5.17 14.70
CA LEU A 281 18.77 4.98 15.64
C LEU A 281 18.36 3.94 16.68
N ASN A 282 19.17 2.89 16.82
CA ASN A 282 18.93 1.78 17.73
C ASN A 282 17.47 1.28 17.68
N PRO A 283 16.97 0.86 16.48
CA PRO A 283 15.57 0.54 16.30
C PRO A 283 15.17 -0.63 17.18
N ASP A 284 14.06 -0.45 17.89
CA ASP A 284 13.42 -1.52 18.63
C ASP A 284 12.43 -2.26 17.74
N PHE A 285 12.71 -3.53 17.49
CA PHE A 285 11.82 -4.41 16.75
C PHE A 285 11.06 -5.39 17.63
N SER A 286 11.17 -5.28 18.94
CA SER A 286 10.48 -6.14 19.91
C SER A 286 8.96 -5.99 19.89
N GLN A 287 8.45 -4.84 19.40
CA GLN A 287 7.01 -4.61 19.21
C GLN A 287 6.43 -5.32 18.00
N VAL A 288 7.25 -5.94 17.19
CA VAL A 288 6.77 -6.79 16.10
C VAL A 288 6.09 -7.99 16.75
N GLU A 289 4.77 -8.11 16.60
CA GLU A 289 4.01 -9.27 17.08
C GLU A 289 4.75 -10.55 16.73
N VAL A 290 4.84 -11.45 17.68
CA VAL A 290 5.47 -12.76 17.49
C VAL A 290 4.91 -13.39 16.23
N ASP A 291 5.79 -13.73 15.31
CA ASP A 291 5.39 -14.38 14.06
C ASP A 291 4.70 -15.71 14.40
N ARG A 292 3.74 -16.07 13.56
CA ARG A 292 3.10 -17.38 13.75
C ARG A 292 4.17 -18.46 13.64
N GLN A 293 4.19 -19.37 14.60
CA GLN A 293 5.05 -20.53 14.53
C GLN A 293 4.67 -21.35 13.30
N ILE A 294 5.56 -21.40 12.32
CA ILE A 294 5.36 -22.14 11.08
C ILE A 294 6.40 -23.26 11.03
N THR A 295 5.92 -24.49 11.01
CA THR A 295 6.81 -25.63 10.77
C THR A 295 7.23 -25.62 9.30
N ASN A 296 8.52 -25.41 9.04
CA ASN A 296 9.06 -25.46 7.68
C ASN A 296 9.22 -26.90 7.22
N LEU A 297 8.37 -27.33 6.31
CA LEU A 297 8.44 -28.66 5.66
C LEU A 297 9.10 -28.61 4.28
N THR A 298 9.67 -27.44 3.90
CA THR A 298 10.29 -27.24 2.60
C THR A 298 11.77 -26.87 2.75
N ILE A 299 12.53 -27.02 1.69
CA ILE A 299 13.94 -26.59 1.61
C ILE A 299 14.12 -25.08 1.50
N PHE A 300 13.03 -24.34 1.30
CA PHE A 300 13.07 -22.88 1.14
C PHE A 300 12.91 -22.16 2.47
N SER A 301 13.59 -21.04 2.64
CA SER A 301 13.42 -20.17 3.81
C SER A 301 11.99 -19.68 3.94
N ILE A 302 11.45 -19.68 5.16
CA ILE A 302 10.12 -19.13 5.43
C ILE A 302 10.16 -17.61 5.19
N ALA A 303 9.36 -17.14 4.24
CA ALA A 303 9.20 -15.70 3.99
C ALA A 303 8.06 -15.16 4.85
N LEU A 304 8.41 -14.55 5.97
CA LEU A 304 7.45 -13.84 6.83
C LEU A 304 7.21 -12.42 6.31
N PRO A 305 6.00 -11.87 6.45
CA PRO A 305 5.73 -10.49 6.03
C PRO A 305 6.56 -9.50 6.85
N GLU A 306 7.02 -8.42 6.23
CA GLU A 306 7.67 -7.32 6.93
C GLU A 306 6.61 -6.55 7.76
N ARG A 307 6.91 -6.28 9.01
CA ARG A 307 6.03 -5.55 9.95
C ARG A 307 6.70 -4.34 10.58
N ARG A 308 8.01 -4.22 10.42
CA ARG A 308 8.77 -3.10 10.98
C ARG A 308 8.48 -1.84 10.16
N GLN A 309 7.92 -0.81 10.80
CA GLN A 309 7.45 0.43 10.19
C GLN A 309 8.49 1.09 9.27
N PHE A 310 9.76 1.00 9.65
CA PHE A 310 10.87 1.54 8.85
C PHE A 310 10.94 0.95 7.43
N PHE A 311 10.53 -0.31 7.22
CA PHE A 311 10.66 -1.00 5.95
C PHE A 311 9.37 -1.02 5.10
N ILE A 312 8.23 -0.60 5.64
CA ILE A 312 6.92 -0.81 5.04
C ILE A 312 6.68 0.09 3.83
N GLU A 313 6.80 1.40 4.01
CA GLU A 313 6.45 2.35 2.94
C GLU A 313 7.37 2.18 1.72
N ASN A 314 6.79 2.03 0.52
CA ASN A 314 7.50 1.69 -0.72
C ASN A 314 8.33 0.38 -0.65
N SER A 315 7.91 -0.59 0.15
CA SER A 315 8.57 -1.90 0.28
C SER A 315 8.64 -2.64 -1.06
N ASP A 316 7.64 -2.45 -1.94
CA ASP A 316 7.59 -2.99 -3.29
C ASP A 316 8.80 -2.61 -4.14
N LEU A 317 9.34 -1.40 -3.94
CA LEU A 317 10.50 -0.90 -4.68
C LEU A 317 11.77 -1.71 -4.41
N PHE A 318 11.89 -2.31 -3.24
CA PHE A 318 13.02 -3.13 -2.84
C PHE A 318 12.73 -4.63 -2.98
N GLY A 319 11.50 -5.05 -2.72
CA GLY A 319 11.09 -6.44 -2.59
C GLY A 319 10.50 -7.09 -3.84
N SER A 320 10.21 -6.33 -4.92
CA SER A 320 9.57 -6.84 -6.14
C SER A 320 10.54 -7.42 -7.17
N PHE A 321 11.74 -7.83 -6.74
CA PHE A 321 12.74 -8.45 -7.62
C PHE A 321 12.78 -9.95 -7.39
N GLY A 322 12.65 -10.72 -8.48
CA GLY A 322 12.64 -12.17 -8.45
C GLY A 322 11.25 -12.77 -8.15
N ASP A 323 11.21 -14.08 -7.96
CA ASP A 323 10.00 -14.79 -7.55
C ASP A 323 9.94 -14.90 -6.03
N PHE A 324 8.77 -14.61 -5.46
CA PHE A 324 8.57 -14.63 -4.00
C PHE A 324 8.83 -16.02 -3.38
N ARG A 325 8.63 -17.08 -4.14
CA ARG A 325 8.75 -18.47 -3.65
C ARG A 325 10.12 -19.08 -3.92
N GLU A 326 10.75 -18.70 -5.04
CA GLU A 326 11.93 -19.40 -5.55
C GLU A 326 13.22 -18.59 -5.41
N SER A 327 13.18 -17.28 -5.64
CA SER A 327 14.40 -16.46 -5.65
C SER A 327 14.12 -14.99 -5.35
N ARG A 328 14.03 -14.65 -4.09
CA ARG A 328 13.86 -13.26 -3.65
C ARG A 328 15.23 -12.62 -3.47
N ALA A 329 15.56 -11.65 -4.33
CA ALA A 329 16.86 -10.99 -4.31
C ALA A 329 17.12 -10.21 -3.02
N PHE A 330 16.12 -9.47 -2.51
CA PHE A 330 16.22 -8.72 -1.25
C PHE A 330 15.07 -9.07 -0.30
N PHE A 331 15.40 -9.28 0.96
CA PHE A 331 14.44 -9.51 2.03
C PHE A 331 14.86 -8.75 3.28
N SER A 332 14.15 -7.65 3.56
CA SER A 332 14.47 -6.73 4.67
C SER A 332 14.60 -7.41 6.03
N ARG A 333 13.82 -8.47 6.29
CA ARG A 333 13.87 -9.20 7.57
C ARG A 333 15.19 -9.93 7.84
N ARG A 334 16.04 -10.08 6.83
CA ARG A 334 17.40 -10.59 7.05
C ARG A 334 18.32 -9.57 7.70
N ILE A 335 17.95 -8.28 7.67
CA ILE A 335 18.70 -7.22 8.39
C ILE A 335 18.24 -7.23 9.85
N GLY A 336 19.18 -7.35 10.78
CA GLY A 336 18.93 -7.46 12.21
C GLY A 336 18.74 -8.90 12.69
N ILE A 337 19.15 -9.88 11.88
CA ILE A 337 19.20 -11.30 12.22
C ILE A 337 20.57 -11.84 11.83
N ALA A 338 21.15 -12.68 12.69
CA ALA A 338 22.39 -13.39 12.44
C ALA A 338 22.29 -14.84 12.93
N LYS A 339 23.30 -15.63 12.61
CA LYS A 339 23.49 -16.96 13.19
C LYS A 339 24.64 -16.88 14.18
N ASP A 340 24.45 -17.53 15.32
CA ASP A 340 25.48 -17.66 16.34
C ASP A 340 26.44 -18.82 16.05
N ILE A 341 27.33 -19.10 16.98
CA ILE A 341 28.33 -20.20 16.90
C ILE A 341 27.72 -21.59 16.80
N ASP A 342 26.47 -21.76 17.25
CA ASP A 342 25.70 -23.03 17.23
C ASP A 342 24.76 -23.11 16.03
N ASP A 343 24.88 -22.19 15.05
CA ASP A 343 24.02 -22.06 13.85
C ASP A 343 22.55 -21.70 14.19
N GLU A 344 22.29 -21.25 15.43
CA GLU A 344 20.99 -20.78 15.85
C GLU A 344 20.73 -19.35 15.38
N THR A 345 19.48 -19.05 15.03
CA THR A 345 19.11 -17.72 14.55
C THR A 345 18.83 -16.81 15.73
N ILE A 346 19.64 -15.78 15.88
CA ILE A 346 19.51 -14.79 16.94
C ILE A 346 19.31 -13.36 16.39
N GLU A 347 18.83 -12.46 17.24
CA GLU A 347 18.72 -11.05 16.92
C GLU A 347 20.11 -10.41 16.86
N ASN A 348 20.39 -9.64 15.81
CA ASN A 348 21.58 -8.81 15.69
C ASN A 348 21.17 -7.34 15.71
N SER A 349 21.54 -6.61 16.74
CA SER A 349 21.19 -5.22 16.96
C SER A 349 21.59 -4.33 15.79
N ILE A 350 20.70 -3.39 15.43
CA ILE A 350 20.97 -2.37 14.41
C ILE A 350 21.32 -1.07 15.12
N ILE A 351 22.50 -0.52 14.81
CA ILE A 351 22.95 0.76 15.39
C ILE A 351 22.17 1.93 14.80
N ALA A 352 22.10 1.98 13.46
CA ALA A 352 21.46 3.06 12.74
C ALA A 352 21.07 2.65 11.33
N GLY A 353 20.09 3.35 10.77
CA GLY A 353 19.68 3.18 9.38
C GLY A 353 19.14 4.45 8.76
N ALA A 354 19.27 4.54 7.44
CA ALA A 354 18.68 5.59 6.64
C ALA A 354 18.04 4.98 5.40
N ARG A 355 16.84 5.43 5.05
CA ARG A 355 16.13 5.00 3.86
C ARG A 355 15.50 6.20 3.15
N LEU A 356 15.84 6.37 1.87
CA LEU A 356 15.20 7.31 0.97
C LEU A 356 14.40 6.51 -0.05
N SER A 357 13.10 6.77 -0.17
CA SER A 357 12.25 6.05 -1.10
C SER A 357 11.14 6.92 -1.68
N GLY A 358 10.71 6.62 -2.91
CA GLY A 358 9.59 7.29 -3.56
C GLY A 358 9.85 7.69 -5.01
N LYS A 359 9.09 8.65 -5.51
CA LYS A 359 9.22 9.15 -6.89
C LYS A 359 10.14 10.36 -6.97
N LEU A 360 11.22 10.21 -7.73
CA LEU A 360 12.11 11.33 -8.06
C LEU A 360 11.57 12.16 -9.24
N THR A 361 10.96 11.49 -10.21
CA THR A 361 10.27 12.12 -11.36
C THR A 361 8.97 11.37 -11.65
N ASN A 362 8.17 11.85 -12.62
CA ASN A 362 6.92 11.16 -13.02
C ASN A 362 7.16 9.70 -13.46
N ASN A 363 8.34 9.40 -13.97
CA ASN A 363 8.66 8.09 -14.54
C ASN A 363 9.74 7.34 -13.75
N LEU A 364 10.41 7.95 -12.78
CA LEU A 364 11.52 7.34 -12.04
C LEU A 364 11.21 7.28 -10.55
N ARG A 365 11.14 6.06 -10.02
CA ARG A 365 11.14 5.76 -8.59
C ARG A 365 12.56 5.40 -8.16
N VAL A 366 12.94 5.84 -6.96
CA VAL A 366 14.24 5.56 -6.37
C VAL A 366 14.06 5.00 -4.96
N GLY A 367 14.91 4.06 -4.60
CA GLY A 367 15.05 3.51 -3.27
C GLY A 367 16.53 3.41 -2.92
N LEU A 368 16.91 4.02 -1.80
CA LEU A 368 18.23 3.90 -1.21
C LEU A 368 18.04 3.45 0.23
N LEU A 369 18.72 2.42 0.64
CA LEU A 369 18.69 1.90 2.01
C LEU A 369 20.13 1.69 2.45
N ASN A 370 20.48 2.15 3.65
CA ASN A 370 21.72 1.83 4.31
C ASN A 370 21.45 1.53 5.79
N MET A 371 21.94 0.40 6.28
CA MET A 371 21.74 -0.05 7.65
C MET A 371 23.06 -0.58 8.19
N GLN A 372 23.40 -0.18 9.42
CA GLN A 372 24.57 -0.63 10.14
C GLN A 372 24.15 -1.50 11.31
N THR A 373 24.63 -2.76 11.34
CA THR A 373 24.42 -3.66 12.48
C THR A 373 25.59 -3.58 13.46
N GLU A 374 25.35 -3.97 14.69
CA GLU A 374 26.32 -4.09 15.76
C GLU A 374 27.12 -5.38 15.64
N GLU A 375 28.32 -5.42 16.18
CA GLU A 375 29.08 -6.65 16.37
C GLU A 375 28.70 -7.34 17.69
N ASP A 376 28.71 -8.66 17.70
CA ASP A 376 28.63 -9.46 18.90
C ASP A 376 29.79 -10.47 18.92
N GLU A 377 30.88 -10.09 19.60
CA GLU A 377 32.08 -10.92 19.68
C GLU A 377 31.83 -12.25 20.43
N LYS A 378 30.86 -12.28 21.37
CA LYS A 378 30.52 -13.49 22.12
C LYS A 378 29.92 -14.58 21.23
N ASN A 379 29.09 -14.17 20.28
CA ASN A 379 28.41 -15.06 19.36
C ASN A 379 29.06 -15.10 17.96
N GLU A 380 30.29 -14.55 17.83
CA GLU A 380 31.07 -14.46 16.58
C GLU A 380 30.32 -13.77 15.41
N ILE A 381 29.54 -12.72 15.74
CA ILE A 381 28.77 -11.96 14.76
C ILE A 381 29.51 -10.69 14.39
N ALA A 382 29.80 -10.55 13.09
CA ALA A 382 30.46 -9.36 12.56
C ALA A 382 29.48 -8.17 12.43
N ALA A 383 29.95 -6.97 12.76
CA ALA A 383 29.23 -5.77 12.39
C ALA A 383 29.18 -5.63 10.86
N THR A 384 28.01 -5.43 10.29
CA THR A 384 27.82 -5.34 8.84
C THR A 384 27.15 -4.04 8.41
N ASN A 385 27.61 -3.52 7.27
CA ASN A 385 26.89 -2.47 6.53
C ASN A 385 26.10 -3.08 5.40
N ASN A 386 24.80 -2.81 5.41
CA ASN A 386 23.86 -3.30 4.40
C ASN A 386 23.42 -2.11 3.55
N THR A 387 23.75 -2.10 2.27
CA THR A 387 23.37 -1.05 1.31
C THR A 387 22.52 -1.64 0.20
N VAL A 388 21.37 -1.04 -0.07
CA VAL A 388 20.50 -1.44 -1.17
C VAL A 388 20.14 -0.20 -2.01
N ILE A 389 20.29 -0.33 -3.33
CA ILE A 389 19.90 0.69 -4.30
C ILE A 389 18.88 0.06 -5.24
N ALA A 390 17.69 0.64 -5.30
CA ALA A 390 16.63 0.21 -6.20
C ALA A 390 16.22 1.37 -7.10
N LEU A 391 16.13 1.13 -8.40
CA LEU A 391 15.64 2.10 -9.37
C LEU A 391 14.54 1.43 -10.21
N GLN A 392 13.44 2.13 -10.44
CA GLN A 392 12.38 1.68 -11.30
C GLN A 392 11.97 2.81 -12.25
N HIS A 393 12.25 2.62 -13.53
CA HIS A 393 11.90 3.58 -14.56
C HIS A 393 10.72 3.07 -15.38
N LYS A 394 9.62 3.82 -15.39
CA LYS A 394 8.45 3.54 -16.22
C LYS A 394 8.78 3.85 -17.68
N MET A 395 8.70 2.83 -18.52
CA MET A 395 8.82 2.93 -19.97
C MET A 395 7.45 2.63 -20.58
N PHE A 396 7.02 3.43 -21.52
CA PHE A 396 5.71 3.27 -22.16
C PHE A 396 4.53 3.30 -21.14
N SER A 397 3.37 2.79 -21.52
CA SER A 397 2.16 2.83 -20.70
C SER A 397 2.10 1.74 -19.60
N ARG A 398 2.78 0.61 -19.82
CA ARG A 398 2.64 -0.60 -18.97
C ARG A 398 3.96 -1.37 -18.74
N SER A 399 5.11 -0.75 -19.00
CA SER A 399 6.40 -1.42 -18.85
C SER A 399 7.29 -0.67 -17.89
N ASN A 400 8.02 -1.39 -17.06
CA ASN A 400 9.03 -0.86 -16.16
C ASN A 400 10.39 -1.49 -16.46
N LEU A 401 11.44 -0.68 -16.39
CA LEU A 401 12.81 -1.14 -16.29
C LEU A 401 13.27 -0.95 -14.84
N SER A 402 13.68 -2.03 -14.21
CA SER A 402 14.08 -2.01 -12.80
C SER A 402 15.53 -2.46 -12.64
N PHE A 403 16.22 -1.83 -11.70
CA PHE A 403 17.60 -2.13 -11.30
C PHE A 403 17.65 -2.29 -9.80
N LEU A 404 18.35 -3.32 -9.32
CA LEU A 404 18.61 -3.56 -7.92
C LEU A 404 20.10 -3.82 -7.72
N PHE A 405 20.70 -3.15 -6.75
CA PHE A 405 22.03 -3.40 -6.25
C PHE A 405 21.96 -3.66 -4.75
N ILE A 406 22.59 -4.73 -4.30
CA ILE A 406 22.65 -5.11 -2.89
C ILE A 406 24.13 -5.31 -2.54
N ASN A 407 24.54 -4.74 -1.42
CA ASN A 407 25.85 -4.96 -0.84
C ASN A 407 25.70 -5.19 0.66
N LYS A 408 26.23 -6.30 1.15
CA LYS A 408 26.42 -6.58 2.57
C LYS A 408 27.90 -6.77 2.81
N GLN A 409 28.49 -6.00 3.69
CA GLN A 409 29.91 -6.02 3.93
C GLN A 409 30.20 -5.90 5.44
N ALA A 410 31.11 -6.74 5.95
CA ALA A 410 31.66 -6.55 7.29
C ALA A 410 32.42 -5.22 7.37
N THR A 411 32.31 -4.52 8.48
CA THR A 411 32.89 -3.17 8.65
C THR A 411 34.39 -3.20 8.94
N LYS A 412 34.93 -4.33 9.38
CA LYS A 412 36.35 -4.60 9.61
C LYS A 412 36.65 -6.08 9.33
N GLU A 413 37.91 -6.46 9.29
CA GLU A 413 38.31 -7.85 9.27
C GLU A 413 38.09 -8.48 10.64
N TYR A 414 37.46 -9.64 10.68
CA TYR A 414 37.25 -10.42 11.89
C TYR A 414 37.96 -11.76 11.79
N TYR A 415 38.63 -12.18 12.85
CA TYR A 415 39.44 -13.43 12.86
C TYR A 415 38.57 -14.66 12.61
N PHE A 416 37.35 -14.68 13.11
CA PHE A 416 36.41 -15.79 12.94
C PHE A 416 35.80 -15.89 11.53
N LEU A 417 35.97 -14.88 10.67
CA LEU A 417 35.59 -14.96 9.25
C LEU A 417 36.68 -15.61 8.40
N ASN A 418 37.90 -15.70 8.90
CA ASN A 418 39.05 -16.23 8.16
C ASN A 418 39.37 -17.71 8.48
N ASP A 419 38.82 -18.27 9.57
CA ASP A 419 39.11 -19.64 10.00
C ASP A 419 38.24 -20.72 9.35
N ASN A 420 37.22 -20.36 8.59
CA ASN A 420 36.38 -21.32 7.90
C ASN A 420 36.85 -21.49 6.44
N ASP A 421 37.76 -22.45 6.22
CA ASP A 421 38.13 -22.96 4.88
C ASP A 421 37.01 -23.73 4.18
N ASP A 422 35.79 -23.70 4.69
CA ASP A 422 34.60 -24.28 4.05
C ASP A 422 33.83 -23.22 3.27
N GLU A 423 33.76 -23.40 1.95
CA GLU A 423 33.15 -22.54 0.91
C GLU A 423 31.63 -22.28 1.08
N THR A 424 31.07 -22.42 2.25
CA THR A 424 29.64 -22.17 2.52
C THR A 424 29.41 -20.94 3.42
N ASP A 425 30.26 -19.94 3.29
CA ASP A 425 30.13 -18.73 4.10
C ASP A 425 28.84 -17.97 3.74
N ASN A 426 27.88 -18.04 4.67
CA ASN A 426 26.59 -17.35 4.60
C ASN A 426 26.68 -15.84 4.84
N ASN A 427 27.86 -15.26 5.03
CA ASN A 427 28.06 -13.86 5.40
C ASN A 427 28.31 -12.93 4.21
N THR A 428 28.53 -13.45 3.02
CA THR A 428 28.69 -12.65 1.80
C THR A 428 27.61 -13.00 0.79
N TYR A 429 26.68 -12.08 0.57
CA TYR A 429 25.83 -12.12 -0.63
C TYR A 429 26.57 -11.41 -1.76
N ASN A 430 27.10 -12.16 -2.70
CA ASN A 430 27.50 -11.64 -4.01
C ASN A 430 26.32 -11.56 -4.96
#